data_5b32673a3a5fde7857f48e1afd16633f
#
_entry.id   5b32673a3a5fde7857f48e1afd16633f
#
_cell.length_a   1.000
_cell.length_b   1.000
_cell.length_c   1.000
_cell.angle_alpha   90.00
_cell.angle_beta   90.00
_cell.angle_gamma   90.00
#
_symmetry.space_group_name_H-M   'P 1'
#
loop_
_entity.id
_entity.type
_entity.pdbx_description
1 polymer ?
#
loop_
_entity_poly.entity_id
_entity_poly.type
_entity_poly.pdbx_seq_one_letter_code
_entity_poly.pdbx_strand_id
1 'polypeptide(L)'
;SSVAGKVGAPIRTGYCAAKHAVVGYFEALRAEVEIAYGISVHVILPGSVKTGVSVNSLTGDGTPRGKNDVNIENGMEPDRAAEIILDGVAAGARDIPVAEGMELMALQMRAQNPEALYGFTAQEGARLAEARAKGEAVDPGRVNQ
;
A
#
# COMPACT_ATOMS: atom_id res chain seq x y z
N SER A 1 -2.31 6.30 -4.65
CA SER A 1 -1.40 6.06 -3.53
C SER A 1 -1.14 4.56 -3.35
N SER A 2 -1.39 4.01 -2.20
CA SER A 2 -1.20 2.59 -1.82
C SER A 2 -1.91 2.34 -0.48
N VAL A 3 -2.14 1.07 -0.12
CA VAL A 3 -2.43 0.66 1.26
C VAL A 3 -1.39 1.27 2.23
N ALA A 4 -0.11 1.30 1.84
CA ALA A 4 0.97 1.92 2.59
C ALA A 4 0.84 3.46 2.74
N GLY A 5 -0.14 4.08 2.11
CA GLY A 5 -0.51 5.49 2.34
C GLY A 5 -1.41 5.71 3.55
N LYS A 6 -1.97 4.65 4.11
CA LYS A 6 -2.80 4.67 5.33
C LYS A 6 -2.22 3.77 6.44
N VAL A 7 -1.36 2.82 6.09
CA VAL A 7 -0.80 1.80 6.99
C VAL A 7 0.73 1.86 6.96
N GLY A 8 1.36 1.95 8.13
CA GLY A 8 2.81 1.82 8.27
C GLY A 8 3.22 0.34 8.20
N ALA A 9 4.18 0.02 7.34
CA ALA A 9 4.75 -1.32 7.22
C ALA A 9 6.23 -1.32 7.63
N PRO A 10 6.69 -2.32 8.42
CA PRO A 10 8.10 -2.43 8.77
C PRO A 10 9.01 -2.45 7.54
N ILE A 11 10.25 -1.97 7.69
CA ILE A 11 11.29 -1.86 6.65
C ILE A 11 10.90 -1.07 5.38
N ARG A 12 9.74 -0.39 5.37
CA ARG A 12 9.25 0.44 4.27
C ARG A 12 9.02 1.91 4.67
N THR A 13 9.78 2.43 5.64
CA THR A 13 9.56 3.78 6.22
C THR A 13 9.49 4.88 5.17
N GLY A 14 10.46 4.95 4.25
CA GLY A 14 10.49 5.95 3.19
C GLY A 14 9.33 5.81 2.20
N TYR A 15 8.99 4.57 1.83
CA TYR A 15 7.84 4.29 0.96
C TYR A 15 6.52 4.70 1.62
N CYS A 16 6.32 4.31 2.89
CA CYS A 16 5.12 4.70 3.65
C CYS A 16 5.02 6.23 3.77
N ALA A 17 6.11 6.91 4.10
CA ALA A 17 6.14 8.37 4.19
C ALA A 17 5.71 9.02 2.86
N ALA A 18 6.27 8.58 1.74
CA ALA A 18 5.91 9.09 0.41
C ALA A 18 4.43 8.85 0.08
N LYS A 19 3.90 7.65 0.38
CA LYS A 19 2.51 7.30 0.09
C LYS A 19 1.50 8.00 1.01
N HIS A 20 1.85 8.24 2.28
CA HIS A 20 1.07 9.09 3.20
C HIS A 20 1.03 10.54 2.72
N ALA A 21 2.15 11.08 2.24
CA ALA A 21 2.19 12.41 1.67
C ALA A 21 1.22 12.59 0.50
N VAL A 22 1.14 11.60 -0.40
CA VAL A 22 0.17 11.60 -1.51
C VAL A 22 -1.27 11.61 -0.98
N VAL A 23 -1.58 10.80 0.04
CA VAL A 23 -2.92 10.79 0.64
C VAL A 23 -3.25 12.17 1.22
N GLY A 24 -2.40 12.70 2.09
CA GLY A 24 -2.64 14.00 2.72
C GLY A 24 -2.79 15.14 1.72
N TYR A 25 -1.97 15.15 0.65
CA TYR A 25 -2.09 16.14 -0.42
C TYR A 25 -3.47 16.10 -1.09
N PHE A 26 -3.92 14.90 -1.51
CA PHE A 26 -5.19 14.77 -2.22
C PHE A 26 -6.42 14.90 -1.31
N GLU A 27 -6.30 14.59 -0.01
CA GLU A 27 -7.35 14.89 0.97
C GLU A 27 -7.52 16.40 1.15
N ALA A 28 -6.43 17.15 1.24
CA ALA A 28 -6.47 18.62 1.31
C ALA A 28 -7.03 19.23 0.02
N LEU A 29 -6.52 18.79 -1.14
CA LEU A 29 -7.03 19.25 -2.44
C LEU A 29 -8.55 18.98 -2.59
N ARG A 30 -9.02 17.82 -2.16
CA ARG A 30 -10.45 17.46 -2.17
C ARG A 30 -11.26 18.50 -1.40
N ALA A 31 -10.82 18.87 -0.21
CA ALA A 31 -11.51 19.86 0.61
C ALA A 31 -11.59 21.23 -0.06
N GLU A 32 -10.58 21.61 -0.85
CA GLU A 32 -10.54 22.87 -1.57
C GLU A 32 -11.45 22.90 -2.81
N VAL A 33 -11.58 21.76 -3.54
CA VAL A 33 -12.15 21.77 -4.88
C VAL A 33 -13.55 21.14 -4.98
N GLU A 34 -13.90 20.23 -4.05
CA GLU A 34 -15.12 19.41 -4.19
C GLU A 34 -16.38 20.27 -4.20
N ILE A 35 -16.55 21.16 -3.24
CA ILE A 35 -17.72 22.04 -3.15
C ILE A 35 -17.54 23.29 -4.03
N ALA A 36 -16.36 23.89 -4.00
CA ALA A 36 -16.11 25.16 -4.68
C ALA A 36 -16.18 25.07 -6.20
N TYR A 37 -15.78 23.92 -6.76
CA TYR A 37 -15.64 23.75 -8.21
C TYR A 37 -16.35 22.50 -8.76
N GLY A 38 -16.98 21.70 -7.91
CA GLY A 38 -17.65 20.46 -8.33
C GLY A 38 -16.68 19.39 -8.85
N ILE A 39 -15.41 19.40 -8.41
CA ILE A 39 -14.37 18.47 -8.83
C ILE A 39 -14.26 17.35 -7.82
N SER A 40 -14.51 16.11 -8.27
CA SER A 40 -14.32 14.92 -7.43
C SER A 40 -12.85 14.49 -7.37
N VAL A 41 -12.37 14.18 -6.17
CA VAL A 41 -11.02 13.65 -5.95
C VAL A 41 -11.10 12.28 -5.29
N HIS A 42 -10.62 11.27 -5.99
CA HIS A 42 -10.61 9.87 -5.55
C HIS A 42 -9.20 9.42 -5.20
N VAL A 43 -8.99 8.91 -4.00
CA VAL A 43 -7.70 8.34 -3.59
C VAL A 43 -7.75 6.83 -3.74
N ILE A 44 -7.02 6.31 -4.71
CA ILE A 44 -6.90 4.87 -4.92
C ILE A 44 -5.83 4.32 -3.99
N LEU A 45 -6.16 3.22 -3.29
CA LEU A 45 -5.31 2.56 -2.29
C LEU A 45 -5.02 1.11 -2.71
N PRO A 46 -4.16 0.89 -3.73
CA PRO A 46 -3.79 -0.46 -4.13
C PRO A 46 -2.95 -1.15 -3.05
N GLY A 47 -3.25 -2.44 -2.87
CA GLY A 47 -2.33 -3.40 -2.30
C GLY A 47 -1.40 -3.97 -3.38
N SER A 48 -1.14 -5.27 -3.31
CA SER A 48 -0.35 -5.97 -4.30
C SER A 48 -1.17 -6.27 -5.55
N VAL A 49 -0.75 -5.71 -6.69
CA VAL A 49 -1.34 -5.96 -8.01
C VAL A 49 -0.25 -6.52 -8.92
N LYS A 50 -0.59 -7.58 -9.66
CA LYS A 50 0.33 -8.33 -10.52
C LYS A 50 0.74 -7.50 -11.74
N THR A 51 1.85 -6.79 -11.60
CA THR A 51 2.38 -5.86 -12.62
C THR A 51 3.90 -5.98 -12.72
N GLY A 52 4.48 -5.33 -13.73
CA GLY A 52 5.93 -5.21 -13.86
C GLY A 52 6.59 -4.19 -12.93
N VAL A 53 5.89 -3.64 -11.93
CA VAL A 53 6.42 -2.54 -11.10
C VAL A 53 7.70 -2.92 -10.36
N SER A 54 7.78 -4.13 -9.80
CA SER A 54 8.97 -4.59 -9.08
C SER A 54 10.13 -4.91 -10.01
N VAL A 55 9.86 -5.56 -11.15
CA VAL A 55 10.87 -5.87 -12.17
C VAL A 55 11.55 -4.61 -12.69
N ASN A 56 10.73 -3.56 -12.92
CA ASN A 56 11.19 -2.28 -13.47
C ASN A 56 11.70 -1.30 -12.40
N SER A 57 11.60 -1.64 -11.11
CA SER A 57 12.13 -0.79 -10.04
C SER A 57 13.65 -0.79 -10.03
N LEU A 58 14.23 0.29 -9.50
CA LEU A 58 15.68 0.40 -9.32
C LEU A 58 16.10 -0.10 -7.94
N THR A 59 17.27 -0.68 -7.88
CA THR A 59 17.98 -0.99 -6.64
C THR A 59 18.69 0.27 -6.10
N GLY A 60 19.28 0.18 -4.90
CA GLY A 60 19.95 1.32 -4.26
C GLY A 60 21.14 1.87 -5.03
N ASP A 61 21.73 1.11 -5.95
CA ASP A 61 22.83 1.52 -6.83
C ASP A 61 22.35 2.02 -8.22
N GLY A 62 21.02 2.08 -8.41
CA GLY A 62 20.42 2.55 -9.65
C GLY A 62 20.30 1.50 -10.76
N THR A 63 20.65 0.25 -10.50
CA THR A 63 20.45 -0.84 -11.48
C THR A 63 19.01 -1.37 -11.44
N PRO A 64 18.46 -1.88 -12.55
CA PRO A 64 17.15 -2.53 -12.55
C PRO A 64 17.12 -3.76 -11.63
N ARG A 65 16.08 -3.90 -10.82
CA ARG A 65 15.91 -5.04 -9.91
C ARG A 65 15.77 -6.38 -10.67
N GLY A 66 15.14 -6.37 -11.83
CA GLY A 66 15.05 -7.50 -12.75
C GLY A 66 14.25 -8.72 -12.26
N LYS A 67 13.63 -8.64 -11.07
CA LYS A 67 12.78 -9.71 -10.51
C LYS A 67 11.56 -9.14 -9.82
N ASN A 68 10.48 -9.91 -9.80
CA ASN A 68 9.28 -9.55 -9.06
C ASN A 68 9.45 -9.79 -7.55
N ASP A 69 8.67 -9.03 -6.81
CA ASP A 69 8.33 -9.27 -5.41
C ASP A 69 7.27 -10.39 -5.37
N VAL A 70 7.40 -11.34 -4.45
CA VAL A 70 6.47 -12.48 -4.31
C VAL A 70 5.02 -12.02 -4.10
N ASN A 71 4.81 -10.94 -3.35
CA ASN A 71 3.46 -10.39 -3.15
C ASN A 71 2.88 -9.85 -4.45
N ILE A 72 3.71 -9.23 -5.30
CA ILE A 72 3.28 -8.74 -6.62
C ILE A 72 2.96 -9.91 -7.56
N GLU A 73 3.76 -10.98 -7.53
CA GLU A 73 3.49 -12.18 -8.35
C GLU A 73 2.17 -12.86 -7.97
N ASN A 74 1.84 -12.87 -6.68
CA ASN A 74 0.60 -13.42 -6.14
C ASN A 74 -0.51 -12.37 -5.93
N GLY A 75 -0.29 -11.15 -6.42
CA GLY A 75 -1.23 -10.04 -6.27
C GLY A 75 -2.48 -10.18 -7.12
N MET A 76 -3.41 -9.25 -6.92
CA MET A 76 -4.64 -9.13 -7.70
C MET A 76 -4.33 -8.97 -9.19
N GLU A 77 -5.10 -9.61 -10.05
CA GLU A 77 -4.99 -9.40 -11.51
C GLU A 77 -5.31 -7.95 -11.89
N PRO A 78 -4.57 -7.34 -12.83
CA PRO A 78 -4.73 -5.92 -13.19
C PRO A 78 -6.13 -5.54 -13.64
N ASP A 79 -6.79 -6.41 -14.40
CA ASP A 79 -8.15 -6.16 -14.89
C ASP A 79 -9.14 -6.08 -13.73
N ARG A 80 -9.01 -6.97 -12.73
CA ARG A 80 -9.83 -6.91 -11.52
C ARG A 80 -9.57 -5.63 -10.72
N ALA A 81 -8.33 -5.22 -10.59
CA ALA A 81 -7.98 -3.96 -9.96
C ALA A 81 -8.61 -2.76 -10.67
N ALA A 82 -8.57 -2.76 -12.01
CA ALA A 82 -9.18 -1.71 -12.82
C ALA A 82 -10.71 -1.66 -12.65
N GLU A 83 -11.40 -2.80 -12.63
CA GLU A 83 -12.84 -2.86 -12.35
C GLU A 83 -13.19 -2.22 -11.01
N ILE A 84 -12.50 -2.59 -9.92
CA ILE A 84 -12.74 -2.04 -8.58
C ILE A 84 -12.54 -0.51 -8.58
N ILE A 85 -11.51 -0.02 -9.28
CA ILE A 85 -11.25 1.42 -9.39
C ILE A 85 -12.41 2.11 -10.12
N LEU A 86 -12.83 1.61 -11.27
CA LEU A 86 -13.89 2.22 -12.08
C LEU A 86 -15.23 2.21 -11.35
N ASP A 87 -15.58 1.10 -10.70
CA ASP A 87 -16.79 0.99 -9.89
C ASP A 87 -16.77 1.97 -8.71
N GLY A 88 -15.63 2.10 -8.03
CA GLY A 88 -15.46 3.04 -6.94
C GLY A 88 -15.59 4.50 -7.39
N VAL A 89 -15.01 4.84 -8.53
CA VAL A 89 -15.15 6.19 -9.13
C VAL A 89 -16.60 6.45 -9.53
N ALA A 90 -17.25 5.49 -10.19
CA ALA A 90 -18.66 5.61 -10.59
C ALA A 90 -19.60 5.75 -9.39
N ALA A 91 -19.28 5.09 -8.27
CA ALA A 91 -20.01 5.22 -7.01
C ALA A 91 -19.70 6.52 -6.24
N GLY A 92 -18.77 7.34 -6.70
CA GLY A 92 -18.34 8.56 -6.01
C GLY A 92 -17.54 8.32 -4.72
N ALA A 93 -16.93 7.14 -4.57
CA ALA A 93 -16.15 6.80 -3.39
C ALA A 93 -14.91 7.69 -3.29
N ARG A 94 -14.69 8.32 -2.14
CA ARG A 94 -13.54 9.20 -1.92
C ARG A 94 -12.23 8.44 -1.75
N ASP A 95 -12.27 7.33 -1.04
CA ASP A 95 -11.15 6.40 -0.90
C ASP A 95 -11.57 5.05 -1.50
N ILE A 96 -10.74 4.50 -2.38
CA ILE A 96 -11.03 3.26 -3.10
C ILE A 96 -9.95 2.23 -2.76
N PRO A 97 -10.19 1.33 -1.78
CA PRO A 97 -9.31 0.20 -1.51
C PRO A 97 -9.31 -0.79 -2.69
N VAL A 98 -8.14 -1.09 -3.21
CA VAL A 98 -7.91 -2.09 -4.26
C VAL A 98 -6.99 -3.16 -3.69
N ALA A 99 -7.49 -3.86 -2.68
CA ALA A 99 -6.70 -4.79 -1.87
C ALA A 99 -7.56 -5.96 -1.40
N GLU A 100 -6.92 -7.07 -1.12
CA GLU A 100 -7.51 -8.30 -0.60
C GLU A 100 -6.72 -8.83 0.59
N GLY A 101 -7.24 -9.85 1.27
CA GLY A 101 -6.54 -10.54 2.36
C GLY A 101 -6.03 -9.61 3.46
N MET A 102 -4.76 -9.79 3.81
CA MET A 102 -4.12 -9.04 4.90
C MET A 102 -4.02 -7.54 4.65
N GLU A 103 -3.86 -7.12 3.39
CA GLU A 103 -3.75 -5.70 3.04
C GLU A 103 -5.07 -4.97 3.24
N LEU A 104 -6.19 -5.60 2.85
CA LEU A 104 -7.53 -5.08 3.12
C LEU A 104 -7.84 -5.08 4.62
N MET A 105 -7.49 -6.16 5.31
CA MET A 105 -7.65 -6.25 6.77
C MET A 105 -6.87 -5.15 7.49
N ALA A 106 -5.64 -4.85 7.08
CA ALA A 106 -4.83 -3.79 7.68
C ALA A 106 -5.48 -2.40 7.51
N LEU A 107 -6.08 -2.11 6.34
CA LEU A 107 -6.87 -0.88 6.14
C LEU A 107 -8.08 -0.82 7.06
N GLN A 108 -8.81 -1.92 7.21
CA GLN A 108 -9.97 -2.02 8.10
C GLN A 108 -9.56 -1.85 9.57
N MET A 109 -8.49 -2.52 10.00
CA MET A 109 -7.95 -2.36 11.34
C MET A 109 -7.50 -0.91 11.59
N ARG A 110 -6.85 -0.27 10.60
CA ARG A 110 -6.46 1.14 10.70
C ARG A 110 -7.65 2.05 10.99
N ALA A 111 -8.79 1.78 10.36
CA ALA A 111 -10.01 2.59 10.50
C ALA A 111 -10.79 2.28 11.80
N GLN A 112 -10.83 1.01 12.21
CA GLN A 112 -11.73 0.54 13.26
C GLN A 112 -11.04 0.29 14.61
N ASN A 113 -9.80 -0.20 14.57
CA ASN A 113 -9.01 -0.56 15.76
C ASN A 113 -7.51 -0.34 15.49
N PRO A 114 -7.03 0.91 15.49
CA PRO A 114 -5.64 1.22 15.20
C PRO A 114 -4.65 0.59 16.19
N GLU A 115 -5.02 0.39 17.44
CA GLU A 115 -4.16 -0.25 18.45
C GLU A 115 -3.86 -1.72 18.10
N ALA A 116 -4.85 -2.45 17.58
CA ALA A 116 -4.64 -3.82 17.11
C ALA A 116 -3.67 -3.84 15.92
N LEU A 117 -3.78 -2.88 14.98
CA LEU A 117 -2.84 -2.75 13.89
C LEU A 117 -1.43 -2.46 14.38
N TYR A 118 -1.26 -1.55 15.34
CA TYR A 118 0.06 -1.24 15.91
C TYR A 118 0.68 -2.44 16.61
N GLY A 119 -0.11 -3.22 17.36
CA GLY A 119 0.34 -4.48 17.95
C GLY A 119 0.81 -5.49 16.90
N PHE A 120 0.03 -5.67 15.84
CA PHE A 120 0.38 -6.56 14.73
C PHE A 120 1.68 -6.13 14.02
N THR A 121 1.78 -4.86 13.64
CA THR A 121 2.97 -4.34 12.94
C THR A 121 4.22 -4.33 13.81
N ALA A 122 4.08 -4.13 15.13
CA ALA A 122 5.18 -4.22 16.08
C ALA A 122 5.73 -5.66 16.20
N GLN A 123 4.85 -6.67 16.26
CA GLN A 123 5.25 -8.08 16.26
C GLN A 123 5.99 -8.45 14.98
N GLU A 124 5.48 -8.01 13.83
CA GLU A 124 6.15 -8.22 12.55
C GLU A 124 7.52 -7.52 12.50
N GLY A 125 7.63 -6.31 13.02
CA GLY A 125 8.89 -5.60 13.15
C GLY A 125 9.91 -6.37 14.00
N ALA A 126 9.49 -6.95 15.12
CA ALA A 126 10.34 -7.78 15.99
C ALA A 126 10.81 -9.05 15.26
N ARG A 127 9.91 -9.76 14.56
CA ARG A 127 10.25 -10.93 13.75
C ARG A 127 11.32 -10.62 12.70
N LEU A 128 11.16 -9.50 11.99
CA LEU A 128 12.13 -9.05 10.97
C LEU A 128 13.48 -8.65 11.57
N ALA A 129 13.48 -8.06 12.76
CA ALA A 129 14.72 -7.73 13.48
C ALA A 129 15.47 -8.99 13.91
N GLU A 130 14.79 -10.03 14.39
CA GLU A 130 15.38 -11.33 14.74
C GLU A 130 15.97 -12.03 13.51
N ALA A 131 15.24 -12.08 12.39
CA ALA A 131 15.72 -12.65 11.13
C ALA A 131 17.02 -11.96 10.68
N ARG A 132 17.06 -10.63 10.73
CA ARG A 132 18.25 -9.86 10.40
C ARG A 132 19.42 -10.16 11.34
N ALA A 133 19.18 -10.30 12.63
CA ALA A 133 20.21 -10.63 13.61
C ALA A 133 20.82 -12.05 13.35
N LYS A 134 20.04 -12.97 12.78
CA LYS A 134 20.48 -14.30 12.37
C LYS A 134 21.16 -14.32 10.99
N GLY A 135 21.29 -13.18 10.31
CA GLY A 135 21.85 -13.11 8.95
C GLY A 135 20.91 -13.62 7.85
N GLU A 136 19.64 -13.80 8.16
CA GLU A 136 18.64 -14.21 7.18
C GLU A 136 18.28 -13.05 6.25
N ALA A 137 18.04 -13.36 4.97
CA ALA A 137 17.59 -12.35 4.02
C ALA A 137 16.19 -11.85 4.38
N VAL A 138 16.10 -10.56 4.70
CA VAL A 138 14.82 -9.89 4.97
C VAL A 138 14.32 -9.28 3.67
N ASP A 139 13.39 -9.96 3.00
CA ASP A 139 12.74 -9.44 1.80
C ASP A 139 11.46 -8.70 2.21
N PRO A 140 11.32 -7.40 1.86
CA PRO A 140 10.10 -6.64 2.09
C PRO A 140 8.84 -7.27 1.47
N GLY A 141 9.02 -8.12 0.46
CA GLY A 141 7.95 -8.85 -0.19
C GLY A 141 7.46 -10.10 0.54
N ARG A 142 8.16 -10.54 1.60
CA ARG A 142 7.79 -11.74 2.39
C ARG A 142 7.13 -11.41 3.73
N VAL A 143 6.67 -10.19 3.92
CA VAL A 143 6.07 -9.74 5.18
C VAL A 143 4.75 -10.46 5.52
N ASN A 144 4.20 -11.25 4.61
CA ASN A 144 2.87 -11.87 4.75
C ASN A 144 2.84 -13.39 4.48
N GLN A 145 3.95 -14.12 4.69
CA GLN A 145 3.96 -15.59 4.63
C GLN A 145 4.12 -16.21 6.00
#